data_9867f77d1f36d5090d63849a005ef1bf
#
_entry.id   9867f77d1f36d5090d63849a005ef1bf
#
_cell.length_a   1.000
_cell.length_b   1.000
_cell.length_c   1.000
_cell.angle_alpha   90.00
_cell.angle_beta   90.00
_cell.angle_gamma   90.00
#
_symmetry.space_group_name_H-M   'P 1'
#
loop_
_entity.id
_entity.type
_entity.pdbx_description
1 polymer ?
#
loop_
_entity_poly.entity_id
_entity_poly.type
_entity_poly.pdbx_seq_one_letter_code
_entity_poly.pdbx_strand_id
1 'polypeptide(L)'
;MRVWRFVFLLLLVAAAAAASAAWWWLHRPLSLASDPVELSIELGQTPREIAEAWVRAGVKANPIFLYEWFRWSGQARKIRAGSYEAPAGTTPIGLLEKMVRGDETLAVVRFTEGWTFRQVRAELARAEALKPTLATLSDADVMLALGAPPGLSPEGRLYPDTYAYSKGSTDLAVLKRAYRAMERRLEEVWRERAPDSPLKSADEALTLASIVEKETGVGADRGKVAGVFVNRLRIGMPLQTDPTVIYGLGAAFDGNLRKRDLLADTPYNTYLRPGLPPTPIAIPGRASLLAAVRPDPTKALYFVARGDGSSEFSETLAEHNRAVNRYQKKQGQ
;
A
#
# COMPACT_ATOMS: atom_id res chain seq x y z
N MET A 1 -17.00 -34.84 64.68
CA MET A 1 -17.51 -35.17 63.30
C MET A 1 -18.55 -34.16 62.77
N ARG A 2 -19.54 -33.65 63.53
CA ARG A 2 -20.56 -32.69 63.09
C ARG A 2 -19.98 -31.33 62.69
N VAL A 3 -19.00 -30.78 63.43
CA VAL A 3 -18.36 -29.48 63.13
C VAL A 3 -17.63 -29.51 61.81
N TRP A 4 -16.87 -30.55 61.53
CA TRP A 4 -16.11 -30.70 60.27
C TRP A 4 -17.04 -30.80 59.04
N ARG A 5 -18.20 -31.45 59.20
CA ARG A 5 -19.21 -31.53 58.13
C ARG A 5 -19.82 -30.15 57.87
N PHE A 6 -20.07 -29.34 58.93
CA PHE A 6 -20.59 -28.00 58.82
C PHE A 6 -19.58 -27.06 58.15
N VAL A 7 -18.29 -27.12 58.57
CA VAL A 7 -17.21 -26.32 57.92
C VAL A 7 -17.04 -26.70 56.46
N PHE A 8 -17.08 -27.97 56.13
CA PHE A 8 -16.99 -28.46 54.76
C PHE A 8 -18.18 -27.97 53.92
N LEU A 9 -19.38 -28.02 54.41
CA LEU A 9 -20.58 -27.50 53.74
C LEU A 9 -20.49 -26.00 53.51
N LEU A 10 -20.02 -25.27 54.51
CA LEU A 10 -19.84 -23.81 54.41
C LEU A 10 -18.76 -23.44 53.36
N LEU A 11 -17.68 -24.18 53.25
CA LEU A 11 -16.65 -24.01 52.23
C LEU A 11 -17.20 -24.35 50.82
N LEU A 12 -18.04 -25.40 50.71
CA LEU A 12 -18.72 -25.74 49.46
C LEU A 12 -19.67 -24.65 49.01
N VAL A 13 -20.47 -24.09 49.90
CA VAL A 13 -21.38 -22.98 49.60
C VAL A 13 -20.58 -21.72 49.19
N ALA A 14 -19.52 -21.42 49.94
CA ALA A 14 -18.65 -20.31 49.60
C ALA A 14 -17.98 -20.48 48.21
N ALA A 15 -17.50 -21.68 47.90
CA ALA A 15 -16.93 -22.01 46.60
C ALA A 15 -17.95 -21.91 45.46
N ALA A 16 -19.18 -22.41 45.68
CA ALA A 16 -20.27 -22.31 44.73
C ALA A 16 -20.66 -20.85 44.47
N ALA A 17 -20.77 -20.03 45.57
CA ALA A 17 -21.05 -18.61 45.46
C ALA A 17 -19.93 -17.86 44.67
N ALA A 18 -18.66 -18.15 44.98
CA ALA A 18 -17.51 -17.58 44.25
C ALA A 18 -17.51 -17.96 42.75
N ALA A 19 -17.78 -19.23 42.45
CA ALA A 19 -17.90 -19.71 41.07
C ALA A 19 -19.04 -19.03 40.31
N SER A 20 -20.22 -18.88 40.97
CA SER A 20 -21.36 -18.19 40.38
C SER A 20 -21.07 -16.72 40.14
N ALA A 21 -20.43 -16.03 41.08
CA ALA A 21 -20.00 -14.63 40.91
C ALA A 21 -18.96 -14.45 39.78
N ALA A 22 -17.98 -15.38 39.70
CA ALA A 22 -17.00 -15.38 38.61
C ALA A 22 -17.68 -15.61 37.25
N TRP A 23 -18.56 -16.61 37.15
CA TRP A 23 -19.33 -16.89 35.95
C TRP A 23 -20.15 -15.66 35.50
N TRP A 24 -20.88 -15.02 36.44
CA TRP A 24 -21.65 -13.83 36.16
C TRP A 24 -20.78 -12.69 35.68
N TRP A 25 -19.63 -12.43 36.32
CA TRP A 25 -18.70 -11.39 35.91
C TRP A 25 -18.11 -11.64 34.51
N LEU A 26 -17.76 -12.90 34.19
CA LEU A 26 -17.20 -13.27 32.90
C LEU A 26 -18.17 -13.06 31.74
N HIS A 27 -19.48 -13.20 31.99
CA HIS A 27 -20.53 -13.05 30.96
C HIS A 27 -21.16 -11.66 30.94
N ARG A 28 -20.81 -10.79 31.86
CA ARG A 28 -21.31 -9.43 31.90
C ARG A 28 -20.45 -8.51 31.04
N PRO A 29 -21.07 -7.56 30.26
CA PRO A 29 -20.32 -6.54 29.55
C PRO A 29 -19.42 -5.73 30.48
N LEU A 30 -18.19 -5.49 30.06
CA LEU A 30 -17.25 -4.61 30.73
C LEU A 30 -17.73 -3.16 30.61
N SER A 31 -17.57 -2.38 31.67
CA SER A 31 -17.76 -0.96 31.62
C SER A 31 -16.54 -0.30 30.98
N LEU A 32 -16.76 0.61 30.06
CA LEU A 32 -15.70 1.26 29.28
C LEU A 32 -15.67 2.76 29.58
N ALA A 33 -14.50 3.40 29.46
CA ALA A 33 -14.34 4.85 29.59
C ALA A 33 -14.67 5.58 28.27
N SER A 34 -14.50 4.90 27.13
CA SER A 34 -14.85 5.33 25.78
C SER A 34 -15.41 4.14 25.00
N ASP A 35 -16.09 4.39 23.89
CA ASP A 35 -16.61 3.36 23.00
C ASP A 35 -16.15 3.65 21.57
N PRO A 36 -15.27 2.81 21.01
CA PRO A 36 -14.60 1.69 21.64
C PRO A 36 -13.41 2.09 22.53
N VAL A 37 -12.91 1.15 23.36
CA VAL A 37 -11.58 1.22 23.98
C VAL A 37 -10.61 0.47 23.08
N GLU A 38 -9.49 1.11 22.73
CA GLU A 38 -8.47 0.54 21.86
C GLU A 38 -7.18 0.23 22.62
N LEU A 39 -6.51 -0.87 22.27
CA LEU A 39 -5.20 -1.27 22.82
C LEU A 39 -4.34 -1.93 21.76
N SER A 40 -3.07 -1.49 21.62
CA SER A 40 -2.05 -2.21 20.88
C SER A 40 -1.22 -3.07 21.82
N ILE A 41 -1.17 -4.38 21.54
CA ILE A 41 -0.38 -5.39 22.26
C ILE A 41 0.92 -5.59 21.50
N GLU A 42 2.06 -5.34 22.13
CA GLU A 42 3.37 -5.52 21.54
C GLU A 42 3.89 -6.96 21.73
N LEU A 43 4.80 -7.37 20.83
CA LEU A 43 5.47 -8.67 20.94
C LEU A 43 6.26 -8.77 22.26
N GLY A 44 6.03 -9.84 23.01
CA GLY A 44 6.73 -10.11 24.27
C GLY A 44 6.03 -9.59 25.52
N GLN A 45 4.92 -8.85 25.41
CA GLN A 45 4.12 -8.47 26.58
C GLN A 45 3.55 -9.69 27.29
N THR A 46 3.65 -9.67 28.61
CA THR A 46 3.09 -10.72 29.46
C THR A 46 1.58 -10.58 29.61
N PRO A 47 0.83 -11.65 29.88
CA PRO A 47 -0.62 -11.58 30.12
C PRO A 47 -1.04 -10.62 31.23
N ARG A 48 -0.17 -10.41 32.23
CA ARG A 48 -0.39 -9.45 33.31
C ARG A 48 -0.27 -8.02 32.80
N GLU A 49 0.79 -7.71 32.05
CA GLU A 49 0.97 -6.38 31.43
C GLU A 49 -0.18 -6.05 30.46
N ILE A 50 -0.67 -7.04 29.72
CA ILE A 50 -1.83 -6.88 28.84
C ILE A 50 -3.10 -6.55 29.64
N ALA A 51 -3.38 -7.25 30.74
CA ALA A 51 -4.52 -6.97 31.60
C ALA A 51 -4.46 -5.55 32.20
N GLU A 52 -3.27 -5.15 32.68
CA GLU A 52 -3.02 -3.80 33.19
C GLU A 52 -3.15 -2.73 32.09
N ALA A 53 -2.70 -3.05 30.86
CA ALA A 53 -2.79 -2.15 29.71
C ALA A 53 -4.24 -1.89 29.30
N TRP A 54 -5.10 -2.91 29.27
CA TRP A 54 -6.53 -2.74 29.00
C TRP A 54 -7.21 -1.83 30.01
N VAL A 55 -6.86 -1.95 31.29
CA VAL A 55 -7.41 -1.09 32.34
C VAL A 55 -6.90 0.35 32.18
N ARG A 56 -5.62 0.55 31.89
CA ARG A 56 -5.06 1.89 31.58
C ARG A 56 -5.68 2.50 30.32
N ALA A 57 -6.00 1.68 29.33
CA ALA A 57 -6.65 2.14 28.09
C ALA A 57 -8.11 2.57 28.30
N GLY A 58 -8.75 2.15 29.40
CA GLY A 58 -10.11 2.58 29.72
C GLY A 58 -11.12 1.48 30.04
N VAL A 59 -10.71 0.23 30.08
CA VAL A 59 -11.57 -0.87 30.59
C VAL A 59 -11.71 -0.73 32.10
N LYS A 60 -12.93 -0.47 32.58
CA LYS A 60 -13.23 -0.31 34.01
C LYS A 60 -13.38 -1.68 34.68
N ALA A 61 -12.26 -2.35 34.94
CA ALA A 61 -12.18 -3.63 35.63
C ALA A 61 -10.98 -3.66 36.58
N ASN A 62 -10.97 -4.60 37.50
CA ASN A 62 -9.77 -4.85 38.29
C ASN A 62 -8.78 -5.64 37.41
N PRO A 63 -7.54 -5.12 37.18
CA PRO A 63 -6.56 -5.78 36.33
C PRO A 63 -6.16 -7.17 36.83
N ILE A 64 -6.23 -7.42 38.15
CA ILE A 64 -5.97 -8.74 38.73
C ILE A 64 -7.02 -9.75 38.27
N PHE A 65 -8.30 -9.38 38.20
CA PHE A 65 -9.36 -10.26 37.77
C PHE A 65 -9.22 -10.61 36.27
N LEU A 66 -8.88 -9.63 35.44
CA LEU A 66 -8.59 -9.88 34.01
C LEU A 66 -7.39 -10.82 33.85
N TYR A 67 -6.29 -10.55 34.56
CA TYR A 67 -5.10 -11.39 34.52
C TYR A 67 -5.39 -12.83 34.96
N GLU A 68 -6.07 -13.02 36.12
CA GLU A 68 -6.43 -14.36 36.62
C GLU A 68 -7.34 -15.09 35.62
N TRP A 69 -8.30 -14.38 35.01
CA TRP A 69 -9.11 -14.95 33.94
C TRP A 69 -8.24 -15.44 32.77
N PHE A 70 -7.32 -14.60 32.27
CA PHE A 70 -6.41 -15.01 31.19
C PHE A 70 -5.60 -16.25 31.54
N ARG A 71 -5.13 -16.30 32.78
CA ARG A 71 -4.34 -17.42 33.31
C ARG A 71 -5.17 -18.72 33.43
N TRP A 72 -6.33 -18.64 34.07
CA TRP A 72 -7.18 -19.80 34.34
C TRP A 72 -7.87 -20.35 33.09
N SER A 73 -8.11 -19.53 32.08
CA SER A 73 -8.63 -19.98 30.77
C SER A 73 -7.70 -20.96 30.05
N GLY A 74 -6.42 -21.03 30.41
CA GLY A 74 -5.39 -21.77 29.69
C GLY A 74 -4.98 -21.19 28.35
N GLN A 75 -5.52 -20.01 27.99
CA GLN A 75 -5.28 -19.37 26.68
C GLN A 75 -4.32 -18.18 26.74
N ALA A 76 -3.83 -17.79 27.91
CA ALA A 76 -2.94 -16.64 28.10
C ALA A 76 -1.74 -16.62 27.16
N ARG A 77 -1.12 -17.78 26.89
CA ARG A 77 0.03 -17.92 25.98
C ARG A 77 -0.34 -17.84 24.49
N LYS A 78 -1.62 -17.87 24.16
CA LYS A 78 -2.13 -17.79 22.77
C LYS A 78 -2.52 -16.38 22.38
N ILE A 79 -2.47 -15.41 23.31
CA ILE A 79 -2.71 -14.00 23.01
C ILE A 79 -1.69 -13.55 21.98
N ARG A 80 -2.19 -12.94 20.89
CA ARG A 80 -1.36 -12.47 19.79
C ARG A 80 -1.09 -10.96 19.95
N ALA A 81 0.11 -10.54 19.57
CA ALA A 81 0.40 -9.14 19.39
C ALA A 81 -0.45 -8.57 18.24
N GLY A 82 -0.88 -7.31 18.36
CA GLY A 82 -1.74 -6.65 17.39
C GLY A 82 -2.56 -5.55 18.02
N SER A 83 -3.39 -4.87 17.24
CA SER A 83 -4.27 -3.80 17.70
C SER A 83 -5.70 -4.31 17.82
N TYR A 84 -6.28 -4.12 18.99
CA TYR A 84 -7.60 -4.64 19.33
C TYR A 84 -8.52 -3.53 19.85
N GLU A 85 -9.80 -3.66 19.55
CA GLU A 85 -10.87 -2.81 20.06
C GLU A 85 -11.79 -3.61 20.96
N ALA A 86 -12.20 -3.00 22.06
CA ALA A 86 -13.27 -3.47 22.92
C ALA A 86 -14.48 -2.50 22.78
N PRO A 87 -15.45 -2.79 21.90
CA PRO A 87 -16.67 -2.00 21.80
C PRO A 87 -17.61 -2.26 22.99
N ALA A 88 -18.63 -1.40 23.15
CA ALA A 88 -19.69 -1.62 24.12
C ALA A 88 -20.30 -3.02 23.98
N GLY A 89 -20.53 -3.69 25.08
CA GLY A 89 -21.01 -5.07 25.11
C GLY A 89 -19.90 -6.15 25.16
N THR A 90 -18.63 -5.77 25.05
CA THR A 90 -17.51 -6.72 25.19
C THR A 90 -17.47 -7.30 26.61
N THR A 91 -17.46 -8.64 26.70
CA THR A 91 -17.29 -9.37 27.96
C THR A 91 -15.83 -9.72 28.20
N PRO A 92 -15.40 -10.08 29.43
CA PRO A 92 -14.06 -10.61 29.69
C PRO A 92 -13.71 -11.83 28.83
N ILE A 93 -14.68 -12.71 28.56
CA ILE A 93 -14.50 -13.87 27.65
C ILE A 93 -14.25 -13.37 26.22
N GLY A 94 -15.14 -12.54 25.70
CA GLY A 94 -15.03 -12.02 24.33
C GLY A 94 -13.74 -11.24 24.09
N LEU A 95 -13.28 -10.49 25.10
CA LEU A 95 -12.02 -9.75 25.02
C LEU A 95 -10.82 -10.71 24.84
N LEU A 96 -10.78 -11.78 25.64
CA LEU A 96 -9.72 -12.80 25.53
C LEU A 96 -9.79 -13.54 24.19
N GLU A 97 -10.98 -13.97 23.79
CA GLU A 97 -11.17 -14.68 22.51
C GLU A 97 -10.72 -13.87 21.33
N LYS A 98 -11.05 -12.57 21.32
CA LYS A 98 -10.63 -11.64 20.26
C LYS A 98 -9.10 -11.60 20.12
N MET A 99 -8.38 -11.46 21.24
CA MET A 99 -6.92 -11.46 21.27
C MET A 99 -6.30 -12.80 20.86
N VAL A 100 -6.92 -13.93 21.28
CA VAL A 100 -6.45 -15.28 20.96
C VAL A 100 -6.66 -15.62 19.47
N ARG A 101 -7.79 -15.24 18.91
CA ARG A 101 -8.07 -15.41 17.47
C ARG A 101 -7.21 -14.49 16.61
N GLY A 102 -6.71 -13.38 17.18
CA GLY A 102 -6.04 -12.32 16.41
C GLY A 102 -7.02 -11.52 15.58
N ASP A 103 -8.21 -11.28 16.11
CA ASP A 103 -9.25 -10.46 15.50
C ASP A 103 -8.92 -8.98 15.73
N GLU A 104 -7.91 -8.52 14.97
CA GLU A 104 -7.34 -7.20 15.08
C GLU A 104 -8.19 -6.16 14.38
N THR A 105 -8.24 -4.96 14.93
CA THR A 105 -8.75 -3.78 14.25
C THR A 105 -7.65 -3.18 13.40
N LEU A 106 -7.76 -3.38 12.09
CA LEU A 106 -6.79 -2.90 11.13
C LEU A 106 -7.19 -1.52 10.59
N ALA A 107 -6.24 -0.61 10.56
CA ALA A 107 -6.30 0.57 9.70
C ALA A 107 -5.83 0.21 8.29
N VAL A 108 -6.12 1.07 7.33
CA VAL A 108 -5.73 0.88 5.93
C VAL A 108 -5.06 2.13 5.37
N VAL A 109 -4.09 1.92 4.49
CA VAL A 109 -3.53 2.97 3.64
C VAL A 109 -3.57 2.49 2.20
N ARG A 110 -3.95 3.37 1.28
CA ARG A 110 -4.09 3.05 -0.13
C ARG A 110 -3.00 3.74 -0.94
N PHE A 111 -2.30 2.98 -1.78
CA PHE A 111 -1.42 3.51 -2.81
C PHE A 111 -2.12 3.42 -4.16
N THR A 112 -2.22 4.54 -4.85
CA THR A 112 -2.98 4.64 -6.10
C THR A 112 -2.03 4.54 -7.30
N GLU A 113 -2.44 3.84 -8.34
CA GLU A 113 -1.73 3.78 -9.62
C GLU A 113 -1.40 5.19 -10.13
N GLY A 114 -0.24 5.35 -10.73
CA GLY A 114 0.24 6.65 -11.23
C GLY A 114 0.79 7.61 -10.16
N TRP A 115 0.78 7.25 -8.88
CA TRP A 115 1.42 8.04 -7.84
C TRP A 115 2.95 7.97 -7.94
N THR A 116 3.61 9.06 -7.54
CA THR A 116 5.05 9.09 -7.31
C THR A 116 5.38 8.59 -5.90
N PHE A 117 6.64 8.20 -5.66
CA PHE A 117 7.11 7.84 -4.33
C PHE A 117 6.90 8.97 -3.31
N ARG A 118 7.07 10.23 -3.73
CA ARG A 118 6.77 11.40 -2.89
C ARG A 118 5.32 11.42 -2.41
N GLN A 119 4.36 11.09 -3.28
CA GLN A 119 2.94 11.01 -2.90
C GLN A 119 2.68 9.85 -1.95
N VAL A 120 3.33 8.70 -2.15
CA VAL A 120 3.24 7.57 -1.21
C VAL A 120 3.78 7.95 0.16
N ARG A 121 4.94 8.63 0.24
CA ARG A 121 5.48 9.13 1.53
C ARG A 121 4.52 10.09 2.22
N ALA A 122 3.91 11.00 1.46
CA ALA A 122 2.93 11.94 2.00
C ALA A 122 1.68 11.24 2.54
N GLU A 123 1.21 10.20 1.88
CA GLU A 123 0.06 9.41 2.32
C GLU A 123 0.39 8.62 3.60
N LEU A 124 1.56 7.97 3.66
CA LEU A 124 2.01 7.28 4.86
C LEU A 124 2.15 8.22 6.06
N ALA A 125 2.63 9.45 5.83
CA ALA A 125 2.74 10.46 6.89
C ALA A 125 1.38 10.94 7.44
N ARG A 126 0.29 10.77 6.67
CA ARG A 126 -1.09 11.09 7.08
C ARG A 126 -1.83 9.88 7.65
N ALA A 127 -1.31 8.68 7.44
CA ALA A 127 -1.97 7.45 7.83
C ALA A 127 -2.09 7.35 9.36
N GLU A 128 -3.31 7.10 9.83
CA GLU A 128 -3.63 7.09 11.25
C GLU A 128 -2.83 6.02 12.00
N ALA A 129 -2.29 6.41 13.16
CA ALA A 129 -1.58 5.50 14.07
C ALA A 129 -0.41 4.69 13.46
N LEU A 130 0.18 5.12 12.34
CA LEU A 130 1.48 4.63 11.89
C LEU A 130 2.61 5.34 12.65
N LYS A 131 3.63 4.57 13.06
CA LYS A 131 4.88 5.14 13.63
C LYS A 131 5.73 5.69 12.45
N PRO A 132 6.06 7.00 12.43
CA PRO A 132 6.73 7.64 11.30
C PRO A 132 8.24 7.37 11.33
N THR A 133 8.68 6.23 10.82
CA THR A 133 10.10 5.86 10.74
C THR A 133 10.78 6.36 9.45
N LEU A 134 9.99 6.71 8.43
CA LEU A 134 10.49 7.20 7.14
C LEU A 134 10.87 8.69 7.14
N ALA A 135 10.40 9.47 8.12
CA ALA A 135 10.49 10.93 8.09
C ALA A 135 11.93 11.44 7.96
N THR A 136 12.89 10.76 8.57
CA THR A 136 14.33 11.14 8.61
C THR A 136 15.19 10.38 7.60
N LEU A 137 14.62 9.42 6.87
CA LEU A 137 15.38 8.59 5.93
C LEU A 137 15.47 9.25 4.56
N SER A 138 16.65 9.25 3.96
CA SER A 138 16.82 9.53 2.52
C SER A 138 16.22 8.41 1.67
N ASP A 139 15.96 8.69 0.40
CA ASP A 139 15.44 7.67 -0.52
C ASP A 139 16.38 6.45 -0.64
N ALA A 140 17.70 6.67 -0.58
CA ALA A 140 18.69 5.60 -0.56
C ALA A 140 18.61 4.75 0.72
N ASP A 141 18.47 5.40 1.91
CA ASP A 141 18.32 4.69 3.16
C ASP A 141 17.01 3.91 3.24
N VAL A 142 15.93 4.46 2.68
CA VAL A 142 14.66 3.73 2.55
C VAL A 142 14.86 2.45 1.75
N MET A 143 15.52 2.52 0.58
CA MET A 143 15.76 1.34 -0.25
C MET A 143 16.61 0.29 0.46
N LEU A 144 17.66 0.71 1.17
CA LEU A 144 18.47 -0.19 2.00
C LEU A 144 17.63 -0.86 3.11
N ALA A 145 16.77 -0.09 3.80
CA ALA A 145 15.88 -0.62 4.83
C ALA A 145 14.83 -1.60 4.27
N LEU A 146 14.43 -1.43 3.01
CA LEU A 146 13.56 -2.37 2.30
C LEU A 146 14.29 -3.66 1.91
N GLY A 147 15.63 -3.67 1.93
CA GLY A 147 16.48 -4.79 1.52
C GLY A 147 16.80 -4.79 0.02
N ALA A 148 16.65 -3.65 -0.65
CA ALA A 148 16.98 -3.48 -2.05
C ALA A 148 18.50 -3.35 -2.28
N PRO A 149 19.00 -3.71 -3.46
CA PRO A 149 20.37 -3.43 -3.86
C PRO A 149 20.70 -1.92 -3.79
N PRO A 150 21.95 -1.54 -3.47
CA PRO A 150 22.36 -0.15 -3.47
C PRO A 150 22.19 0.52 -4.85
N GLY A 151 21.86 1.82 -4.84
CA GLY A 151 21.76 2.64 -6.05
C GLY A 151 20.40 2.59 -6.76
N LEU A 152 19.44 1.81 -6.28
CA LEU A 152 18.09 1.80 -6.82
C LEU A 152 17.27 2.96 -6.25
N SER A 153 16.50 3.63 -7.13
CA SER A 153 15.48 4.60 -6.74
C SER A 153 14.23 3.89 -6.22
N PRO A 154 13.53 4.42 -5.19
CA PRO A 154 12.25 3.89 -4.75
C PRO A 154 11.10 4.16 -5.75
N GLU A 155 11.32 5.07 -6.72
CA GLU A 155 10.29 5.44 -7.69
C GLU A 155 9.85 4.23 -8.53
N GLY A 156 8.54 4.03 -8.63
CA GLY A 156 7.93 2.92 -9.35
C GLY A 156 7.96 1.56 -8.65
N ARG A 157 8.73 1.40 -7.55
CA ARG A 157 9.02 0.10 -6.94
C ARG A 157 8.05 -0.35 -5.85
N LEU A 158 6.93 0.34 -5.73
CA LEU A 158 5.86 -0.01 -4.79
C LEU A 158 4.63 -0.45 -5.57
N TYR A 159 4.02 -1.57 -5.17
CA TYR A 159 2.79 -2.00 -5.85
C TYR A 159 1.60 -1.19 -5.36
N PRO A 160 0.78 -0.62 -6.28
CA PRO A 160 -0.44 0.08 -5.90
C PRO A 160 -1.49 -0.92 -5.39
N ASP A 161 -1.92 -0.75 -4.14
CA ASP A 161 -2.92 -1.59 -3.48
C ASP A 161 -3.40 -0.91 -2.19
N THR A 162 -4.36 -1.53 -1.51
CA THR A 162 -4.78 -1.18 -0.16
C THR A 162 -4.07 -2.06 0.86
N TYR A 163 -3.28 -1.43 1.73
CA TYR A 163 -2.47 -2.11 2.74
C TYR A 163 -3.09 -1.96 4.11
N ALA A 164 -3.64 -3.07 4.65
CA ALA A 164 -4.08 -3.13 6.03
C ALA A 164 -2.87 -3.21 6.97
N TYR A 165 -2.95 -2.54 8.13
CA TYR A 165 -1.89 -2.56 9.14
C TYR A 165 -2.48 -2.44 10.55
N SER A 166 -1.81 -3.03 11.55
CA SER A 166 -2.16 -2.85 12.96
C SER A 166 -1.74 -1.44 13.41
N LYS A 167 -2.59 -0.75 14.16
CA LYS A 167 -2.26 0.55 14.76
C LYS A 167 -0.96 0.42 15.57
N GLY A 168 -0.05 1.40 15.42
CA GLY A 168 1.29 1.36 16.02
C GLY A 168 2.35 0.61 15.21
N SER A 169 1.99 0.02 14.05
CA SER A 169 2.97 -0.47 13.08
C SER A 169 3.82 0.67 12.52
N THR A 170 5.00 0.36 12.01
CA THR A 170 5.84 1.35 11.32
C THR A 170 5.39 1.54 9.87
N ASP A 171 5.50 2.76 9.36
CA ASP A 171 5.32 3.08 7.94
C ASP A 171 6.28 2.28 7.04
N LEU A 172 7.51 2.03 7.50
CA LEU A 172 8.48 1.16 6.82
C LEU A 172 7.97 -0.29 6.68
N ALA A 173 7.24 -0.82 7.65
CA ALA A 173 6.68 -2.18 7.55
C ALA A 173 5.61 -2.27 6.45
N VAL A 174 4.79 -1.24 6.29
CA VAL A 174 3.82 -1.14 5.19
C VAL A 174 4.55 -1.04 3.84
N LEU A 175 5.54 -0.14 3.77
CA LEU A 175 6.32 0.09 2.56
C LEU A 175 7.04 -1.19 2.10
N LYS A 176 7.58 -1.98 3.04
CA LYS A 176 8.25 -3.26 2.75
C LYS A 176 7.30 -4.28 2.10
N ARG A 177 6.03 -4.30 2.51
CA ARG A 177 5.02 -5.17 1.87
C ARG A 177 4.72 -4.72 0.44
N ALA A 178 4.59 -3.41 0.22
CA ALA A 178 4.34 -2.84 -1.09
C ALA A 178 5.53 -3.08 -2.05
N TYR A 179 6.75 -2.92 -1.56
CA TYR A 179 7.98 -3.22 -2.31
C TYR A 179 8.04 -4.69 -2.73
N ARG A 180 7.87 -5.61 -1.77
CA ARG A 180 7.87 -7.05 -2.06
C ARG A 180 6.72 -7.47 -3.00
N ALA A 181 5.58 -6.78 -2.94
CA ALA A 181 4.48 -7.03 -3.87
C ALA A 181 4.87 -6.62 -5.29
N MET A 182 5.53 -5.47 -5.48
CA MET A 182 6.01 -5.03 -6.78
C MET A 182 7.07 -5.98 -7.34
N GLU A 183 8.06 -6.38 -6.53
CA GLU A 183 9.10 -7.33 -6.96
C GLU A 183 8.50 -8.63 -7.50
N ARG A 184 7.55 -9.23 -6.77
CA ARG A 184 6.86 -10.45 -7.24
C ARG A 184 6.09 -10.22 -8.54
N ARG A 185 5.33 -9.12 -8.64
CA ARG A 185 4.54 -8.80 -9.83
C ARG A 185 5.40 -8.53 -11.05
N LEU A 186 6.49 -7.81 -10.83
CA LEU A 186 7.44 -7.50 -11.88
C LEU A 186 8.14 -8.78 -12.41
N GLU A 187 8.52 -9.69 -11.52
CA GLU A 187 9.08 -10.99 -11.91
C GLU A 187 8.06 -11.84 -12.68
N GLU A 188 6.81 -11.90 -12.22
CA GLU A 188 5.71 -12.61 -12.90
C GLU A 188 5.55 -12.10 -14.34
N VAL A 189 5.34 -10.78 -14.52
CA VAL A 189 5.08 -10.20 -15.84
C VAL A 189 6.31 -10.25 -16.73
N TRP A 190 7.53 -10.14 -16.18
CA TRP A 190 8.76 -10.25 -16.96
C TRP A 190 8.95 -11.62 -17.60
N ARG A 191 8.49 -12.69 -16.95
CA ARG A 191 8.46 -14.04 -17.53
C ARG A 191 7.52 -14.14 -18.74
N GLU A 192 6.47 -13.33 -18.78
CA GLU A 192 5.50 -13.30 -19.87
C GLU A 192 5.91 -12.39 -21.06
N ARG A 193 7.07 -11.75 -21.02
CA ARG A 193 7.48 -10.79 -22.04
C ARG A 193 7.49 -11.38 -23.45
N ALA A 194 7.15 -10.56 -24.44
CA ALA A 194 7.24 -10.92 -25.83
C ALA A 194 8.70 -11.29 -26.21
N PRO A 195 8.93 -12.36 -26.98
CA PRO A 195 10.29 -12.82 -27.33
C PRO A 195 11.13 -11.77 -28.06
N ASP A 196 10.46 -10.89 -28.81
CA ASP A 196 11.06 -9.82 -29.62
C ASP A 196 11.06 -8.46 -28.90
N SER A 197 10.81 -8.43 -27.60
CA SER A 197 10.80 -7.20 -26.81
C SER A 197 12.16 -6.49 -26.88
N PRO A 198 12.21 -5.17 -27.12
CA PRO A 198 13.44 -4.40 -27.07
C PRO A 198 13.94 -4.14 -25.65
N LEU A 199 13.13 -4.44 -24.63
CA LEU A 199 13.47 -4.24 -23.23
C LEU A 199 14.49 -5.27 -22.76
N LYS A 200 15.55 -4.82 -22.09
CA LYS A 200 16.71 -5.65 -21.70
C LYS A 200 16.58 -6.21 -20.28
N SER A 201 15.74 -5.60 -19.44
CA SER A 201 15.58 -5.98 -18.04
C SER A 201 14.17 -5.74 -17.53
N ALA A 202 13.84 -6.36 -16.41
CA ALA A 202 12.60 -6.10 -15.70
C ALA A 202 12.48 -4.63 -15.23
N ASP A 203 13.61 -3.99 -14.91
CA ASP A 203 13.65 -2.57 -14.55
C ASP A 203 13.30 -1.65 -15.72
N GLU A 204 13.74 -1.99 -16.94
CA GLU A 204 13.31 -1.28 -18.14
C GLU A 204 11.82 -1.47 -18.40
N ALA A 205 11.27 -2.66 -18.11
CA ALA A 205 9.85 -2.91 -18.21
C ALA A 205 9.06 -2.09 -17.18
N LEU A 206 9.54 -1.99 -15.94
CA LEU A 206 8.97 -1.15 -14.90
C LEU A 206 8.96 0.33 -15.30
N THR A 207 10.08 0.80 -15.89
CA THR A 207 10.21 2.18 -16.37
C THR A 207 9.22 2.47 -17.49
N LEU A 208 9.12 1.60 -18.49
CA LEU A 208 8.15 1.76 -19.57
C LEU A 208 6.71 1.69 -19.04
N ALA A 209 6.42 0.75 -18.14
CA ALA A 209 5.09 0.63 -17.51
C ALA A 209 4.67 1.90 -16.77
N SER A 210 5.61 2.58 -16.10
CA SER A 210 5.33 3.84 -15.41
C SER A 210 4.96 4.98 -16.36
N ILE A 211 5.54 4.99 -17.57
CA ILE A 211 5.20 5.93 -18.64
C ILE A 211 3.81 5.62 -19.17
N VAL A 212 3.55 4.37 -19.53
CA VAL A 212 2.25 3.89 -20.01
C VAL A 212 1.15 4.19 -19.00
N GLU A 213 1.40 4.03 -17.69
CA GLU A 213 0.47 4.36 -16.62
C GLU A 213 0.07 5.84 -16.64
N LYS A 214 1.02 6.73 -16.88
CA LYS A 214 0.79 8.17 -16.90
C LYS A 214 0.15 8.67 -18.18
N GLU A 215 0.31 7.95 -19.30
CA GLU A 215 -0.24 8.33 -20.60
C GLU A 215 -1.67 7.82 -20.80
N THR A 216 -2.07 6.75 -20.11
CA THR A 216 -3.30 6.05 -20.43
C THR A 216 -4.45 6.45 -19.53
N GLY A 217 -5.37 7.28 -20.03
CA GLY A 217 -6.64 7.58 -19.36
C GLY A 217 -7.69 6.47 -19.54
N VAL A 218 -7.71 5.81 -20.69
CA VAL A 218 -8.66 4.72 -21.03
C VAL A 218 -7.93 3.40 -21.16
N GLY A 219 -8.37 2.41 -20.38
CA GLY A 219 -7.72 1.09 -20.31
C GLY A 219 -7.63 0.35 -21.65
N ALA A 220 -8.58 0.59 -22.57
CA ALA A 220 -8.61 -0.04 -23.88
C ALA A 220 -7.43 0.34 -24.80
N ASP A 221 -6.88 1.53 -24.65
CA ASP A 221 -5.76 2.01 -25.48
C ASP A 221 -4.38 1.63 -24.93
N ARG A 222 -4.32 1.15 -23.68
CA ARG A 222 -3.06 0.89 -22.94
C ARG A 222 -2.08 0.02 -23.70
N GLY A 223 -2.56 -1.09 -24.26
CA GLY A 223 -1.73 -2.02 -25.04
C GLY A 223 -1.17 -1.38 -26.30
N LYS A 224 -1.94 -0.57 -27.01
CA LYS A 224 -1.50 0.14 -28.22
C LYS A 224 -0.53 1.28 -27.89
N VAL A 225 -0.78 2.05 -26.81
CA VAL A 225 0.13 3.09 -26.32
C VAL A 225 1.49 2.48 -25.98
N ALA A 226 1.50 1.35 -25.26
CA ALA A 226 2.74 0.59 -25.01
C ALA A 226 3.41 0.14 -26.31
N GLY A 227 2.62 -0.31 -27.30
CA GLY A 227 3.11 -0.70 -28.63
C GLY A 227 3.81 0.43 -29.38
N VAL A 228 3.28 1.65 -29.31
CA VAL A 228 3.93 2.82 -29.90
C VAL A 228 5.29 3.07 -29.25
N PHE A 229 5.38 3.05 -27.93
CA PHE A 229 6.66 3.26 -27.24
C PHE A 229 7.65 2.13 -27.53
N VAL A 230 7.22 0.88 -27.56
CA VAL A 230 8.06 -0.27 -27.94
C VAL A 230 8.58 -0.12 -29.37
N ASN A 231 7.74 0.31 -30.32
CA ASN A 231 8.16 0.57 -31.69
C ASN A 231 9.20 1.69 -31.78
N ARG A 232 8.99 2.79 -31.05
CA ARG A 232 9.98 3.90 -30.98
C ARG A 232 11.30 3.43 -30.38
N LEU A 233 11.30 2.64 -29.32
CA LEU A 233 12.51 2.07 -28.72
C LEU A 233 13.28 1.20 -29.73
N ARG A 234 12.57 0.36 -30.52
CA ARG A 234 13.20 -0.51 -31.53
C ARG A 234 13.98 0.27 -32.60
N ILE A 235 13.49 1.43 -32.99
CA ILE A 235 14.11 2.25 -34.05
C ILE A 235 14.97 3.39 -33.50
N GLY A 236 15.18 3.46 -32.18
CA GLY A 236 15.93 4.55 -31.54
C GLY A 236 15.25 5.92 -31.58
N MET A 237 13.93 5.97 -31.81
CA MET A 237 13.16 7.20 -31.85
C MET A 237 12.91 7.70 -30.41
N PRO A 238 13.07 9.03 -30.14
CA PRO A 238 12.72 9.61 -28.84
C PRO A 238 11.27 9.31 -28.44
N LEU A 239 11.03 9.00 -27.16
CA LEU A 239 9.67 8.67 -26.68
C LEU A 239 8.73 9.88 -26.70
N GLN A 240 9.23 11.08 -26.48
CA GLN A 240 8.50 12.36 -26.59
C GLN A 240 7.17 12.34 -25.81
N THR A 241 7.25 12.07 -24.53
CA THR A 241 6.10 11.93 -23.65
C THR A 241 6.14 12.97 -22.52
N ASP A 242 5.07 13.77 -22.42
CA ASP A 242 4.94 14.89 -21.47
C ASP A 242 5.13 14.45 -20.01
N PRO A 243 4.57 13.31 -19.54
CA PRO A 243 4.75 12.85 -18.16
C PRO A 243 6.20 12.74 -17.71
N THR A 244 7.12 12.39 -18.59
CA THR A 244 8.55 12.29 -18.24
C THR A 244 9.17 13.66 -18.00
N VAL A 245 8.78 14.66 -18.80
CA VAL A 245 9.20 16.07 -18.63
C VAL A 245 8.63 16.62 -17.33
N ILE A 246 7.34 16.41 -17.09
CA ILE A 246 6.66 16.82 -15.85
C ILE A 246 7.35 16.22 -14.62
N TYR A 247 7.68 14.92 -14.67
CA TYR A 247 8.41 14.27 -13.58
C TYR A 247 9.80 14.89 -13.38
N GLY A 248 10.53 15.16 -14.48
CA GLY A 248 11.85 15.78 -14.44
C GLY A 248 11.85 17.22 -13.88
N LEU A 249 10.79 17.98 -14.09
CA LEU A 249 10.58 19.30 -13.49
C LEU A 249 10.28 19.21 -11.98
N GLY A 250 9.71 18.10 -11.52
CA GLY A 250 9.41 17.87 -10.11
C GLY A 250 8.58 18.98 -9.48
N ALA A 251 9.10 19.60 -8.42
CA ALA A 251 8.39 20.66 -7.69
C ALA A 251 8.27 22.00 -8.49
N ALA A 252 9.05 22.16 -9.55
CA ALA A 252 8.98 23.35 -10.41
C ALA A 252 7.80 23.32 -11.40
N PHE A 253 7.13 22.17 -11.55
CA PHE A 253 5.94 22.06 -12.39
C PHE A 253 4.73 22.71 -11.72
N ASP A 254 4.18 23.72 -12.35
CA ASP A 254 3.06 24.55 -11.86
C ASP A 254 1.68 24.11 -12.39
N GLY A 255 1.60 22.96 -13.05
CA GLY A 255 0.36 22.42 -13.63
C GLY A 255 0.18 22.73 -15.12
N ASN A 256 1.06 23.54 -15.72
CA ASN A 256 1.00 23.91 -17.15
C ASN A 256 2.34 23.67 -17.84
N LEU A 257 2.39 22.68 -18.73
CA LEU A 257 3.59 22.35 -19.49
C LEU A 257 3.78 23.33 -20.64
N ARG A 258 4.88 24.07 -20.62
CA ARG A 258 5.18 25.14 -21.63
C ARG A 258 6.26 24.65 -22.59
N LYS A 259 6.34 25.30 -23.76
CA LYS A 259 7.38 25.02 -24.77
C LYS A 259 8.81 25.07 -24.18
N ARG A 260 9.09 26.03 -23.27
CA ARG A 260 10.39 26.13 -22.58
C ARG A 260 10.71 24.87 -21.74
N ASP A 261 9.67 24.22 -21.16
CA ASP A 261 9.83 23.05 -20.31
C ASP A 261 10.21 21.82 -21.15
N LEU A 262 9.68 21.72 -22.38
CA LEU A 262 10.07 20.71 -23.36
C LEU A 262 11.52 20.87 -23.86
N LEU A 263 12.11 22.05 -23.69
CA LEU A 263 13.50 22.35 -24.06
C LEU A 263 14.45 22.26 -22.85
N ALA A 264 13.93 22.04 -21.64
CA ALA A 264 14.76 21.88 -20.44
C ALA A 264 15.53 20.56 -20.48
N ASP A 265 16.84 20.61 -20.43
CA ASP A 265 17.70 19.41 -20.45
C ASP A 265 17.73 18.76 -19.07
N THR A 266 16.77 17.87 -18.80
CA THR A 266 16.75 17.01 -17.62
C THR A 266 17.03 15.57 -18.04
N PRO A 267 17.52 14.71 -17.12
CA PRO A 267 17.70 13.29 -17.40
C PRO A 267 16.40 12.57 -17.83
N TYR A 268 15.25 13.14 -17.50
CA TYR A 268 13.92 12.59 -17.80
C TYR A 268 13.30 13.16 -19.08
N ASN A 269 13.93 14.14 -19.75
CA ASN A 269 13.32 14.76 -20.93
C ASN A 269 13.46 13.84 -22.17
N THR A 270 12.43 13.05 -22.43
CA THR A 270 12.37 12.12 -23.57
C THR A 270 12.10 12.80 -24.93
N TYR A 271 11.95 14.13 -24.98
CA TYR A 271 11.99 14.90 -26.23
C TYR A 271 13.41 15.12 -26.73
N LEU A 272 14.37 15.28 -25.80
CA LEU A 272 15.77 15.55 -26.10
C LEU A 272 16.65 14.29 -26.02
N ARG A 273 16.27 13.33 -25.19
CA ARG A 273 17.04 12.13 -24.89
C ARG A 273 16.31 10.90 -25.41
N PRO A 274 16.88 10.12 -26.35
CA PRO A 274 16.29 8.89 -26.83
C PRO A 274 16.36 7.79 -25.76
N GLY A 275 15.48 6.80 -25.85
CA GLY A 275 15.40 5.69 -24.93
C GLY A 275 14.55 5.97 -23.69
N LEU A 276 14.64 5.08 -22.71
CA LEU A 276 13.93 5.19 -21.43
C LEU A 276 14.62 6.20 -20.50
N PRO A 277 13.86 6.90 -19.64
CA PRO A 277 14.44 7.70 -18.58
C PRO A 277 15.17 6.83 -17.56
N PRO A 278 16.04 7.41 -16.69
CA PRO A 278 16.90 6.66 -15.79
C PRO A 278 16.17 5.85 -14.72
N THR A 279 14.95 6.24 -14.37
CA THR A 279 14.09 5.52 -13.41
C THR A 279 12.63 5.56 -13.87
N PRO A 280 11.74 4.73 -13.30
CA PRO A 280 10.31 4.96 -13.40
C PRO A 280 9.92 6.38 -12.97
N ILE A 281 8.75 6.84 -13.39
CA ILE A 281 8.20 8.17 -13.08
C ILE A 281 6.94 8.13 -12.21
N ALA A 282 6.42 6.92 -11.94
CA ALA A 282 5.26 6.65 -11.11
C ALA A 282 5.19 5.17 -10.76
N ILE A 283 4.34 4.79 -9.80
CA ILE A 283 4.01 3.40 -9.51
C ILE A 283 2.97 2.89 -10.52
N PRO A 284 3.30 1.88 -11.36
CA PRO A 284 2.37 1.35 -12.33
C PRO A 284 1.49 0.24 -11.73
N GLY A 285 0.26 0.14 -12.22
CA GLY A 285 -0.62 -0.99 -11.96
C GLY A 285 -0.29 -2.23 -12.81
N ARG A 286 -0.93 -3.35 -12.49
CA ARG A 286 -0.73 -4.62 -13.21
C ARG A 286 -0.97 -4.51 -14.71
N ALA A 287 -1.99 -3.75 -15.11
CA ALA A 287 -2.34 -3.60 -16.51
C ALA A 287 -1.25 -2.90 -17.33
N SER A 288 -0.61 -1.87 -16.75
CA SER A 288 0.50 -1.16 -17.39
C SER A 288 1.79 -2.00 -17.42
N LEU A 289 2.05 -2.78 -16.36
CA LEU A 289 3.16 -3.74 -16.35
C LEU A 289 3.02 -4.78 -17.47
N LEU A 290 1.83 -5.38 -17.63
CA LEU A 290 1.55 -6.33 -18.70
C LEU A 290 1.65 -5.69 -20.10
N ALA A 291 1.10 -4.50 -20.28
CA ALA A 291 1.16 -3.78 -21.54
C ALA A 291 2.60 -3.46 -21.96
N ALA A 292 3.47 -3.11 -21.00
CA ALA A 292 4.88 -2.84 -21.29
C ALA A 292 5.64 -4.07 -21.81
N VAL A 293 5.36 -5.27 -21.29
CA VAL A 293 6.04 -6.51 -21.68
C VAL A 293 5.36 -7.26 -22.82
N ARG A 294 4.05 -7.06 -23.00
CA ARG A 294 3.21 -7.65 -24.06
C ARG A 294 2.27 -6.60 -24.65
N PRO A 295 2.82 -5.64 -25.40
CA PRO A 295 1.99 -4.62 -26.03
C PRO A 295 1.05 -5.23 -27.09
N ASP A 296 -0.05 -4.54 -27.38
CA ASP A 296 -0.89 -4.92 -28.50
C ASP A 296 -0.13 -4.76 -29.82
N PRO A 297 -0.31 -5.67 -30.78
CA PRO A 297 0.34 -5.56 -32.08
C PRO A 297 -0.12 -4.28 -32.79
N THR A 298 0.87 -3.44 -33.13
CA THR A 298 0.66 -2.21 -33.90
C THR A 298 1.92 -1.82 -34.66
N LYS A 299 1.75 -1.14 -35.79
CA LYS A 299 2.85 -0.47 -36.51
C LYS A 299 2.92 1.02 -36.20
N ALA A 300 1.99 1.52 -35.38
CA ALA A 300 1.92 2.95 -35.07
C ALA A 300 3.16 3.46 -34.35
N LEU A 301 3.59 4.65 -34.72
CA LEU A 301 4.67 5.42 -34.09
C LEU A 301 4.15 6.67 -33.38
N TYR A 302 2.87 7.02 -33.60
CA TYR A 302 2.24 8.24 -33.07
C TYR A 302 0.83 7.92 -32.54
N PHE A 303 0.39 8.69 -31.58
CA PHE A 303 -0.99 8.72 -31.12
C PHE A 303 -1.39 10.14 -30.73
N VAL A 304 -2.67 10.44 -30.78
CA VAL A 304 -3.26 11.71 -30.35
C VAL A 304 -4.62 11.46 -29.74
N ALA A 305 -4.95 12.14 -28.64
CA ALA A 305 -6.25 12.05 -27.99
C ALA A 305 -7.36 12.57 -28.92
N ARG A 306 -8.48 11.82 -29.01
CA ARG A 306 -9.66 12.21 -29.80
C ARG A 306 -10.58 13.18 -29.06
N GLY A 307 -10.41 13.31 -27.73
CA GLY A 307 -11.26 14.13 -26.88
C GLY A 307 -12.43 13.42 -26.23
N ASP A 308 -12.71 12.17 -26.61
CA ASP A 308 -13.68 11.24 -26.00
C ASP A 308 -13.04 10.26 -25.02
N GLY A 309 -11.75 10.47 -24.71
CA GLY A 309 -10.93 9.60 -23.88
C GLY A 309 -10.15 8.54 -24.65
N SER A 310 -10.49 8.27 -25.92
CA SER A 310 -9.74 7.35 -26.78
C SER A 310 -8.65 8.06 -27.58
N SER A 311 -7.75 7.27 -28.20
CA SER A 311 -6.65 7.77 -29.01
C SER A 311 -6.77 7.35 -30.48
N GLU A 312 -6.32 8.22 -31.39
CA GLU A 312 -6.04 7.91 -32.80
C GLU A 312 -4.57 7.53 -32.93
N PHE A 313 -4.32 6.38 -33.54
CA PHE A 313 -2.99 5.82 -33.77
C PHE A 313 -2.57 5.99 -35.21
N SER A 314 -1.34 6.38 -35.48
CA SER A 314 -0.81 6.66 -36.82
C SER A 314 0.58 6.06 -37.01
N GLU A 315 0.86 5.53 -38.21
CA GLU A 315 2.17 4.99 -38.55
C GLU A 315 3.15 6.07 -39.00
N THR A 316 2.64 7.14 -39.63
CA THR A 316 3.45 8.22 -40.20
C THR A 316 3.17 9.57 -39.54
N LEU A 317 4.17 10.47 -39.56
CA LEU A 317 4.01 11.85 -39.07
C LEU A 317 2.94 12.62 -39.87
N ALA A 318 2.81 12.35 -41.17
CA ALA A 318 1.78 12.99 -42.00
C ALA A 318 0.37 12.61 -41.58
N GLU A 319 0.13 11.36 -41.23
CA GLU A 319 -1.16 10.88 -40.67
C GLU A 319 -1.42 11.49 -39.31
N HIS A 320 -0.40 11.48 -38.43
CA HIS A 320 -0.49 12.09 -37.11
C HIS A 320 -0.88 13.56 -37.19
N ASN A 321 -0.23 14.35 -38.06
CA ASN A 321 -0.54 15.77 -38.22
C ASN A 321 -1.98 15.97 -38.72
N ARG A 322 -2.50 15.09 -39.59
CA ARG A 322 -3.90 15.14 -39.99
C ARG A 322 -4.83 14.86 -38.84
N ALA A 323 -4.51 13.87 -37.99
CA ALA A 323 -5.28 13.54 -36.80
C ALA A 323 -5.27 14.68 -35.76
N VAL A 324 -4.11 15.29 -35.49
CA VAL A 324 -3.98 16.48 -34.64
C VAL A 324 -4.86 17.64 -35.13
N ASN A 325 -4.82 17.94 -36.44
CA ASN A 325 -5.66 18.97 -37.00
C ASN A 325 -7.16 18.65 -36.87
N ARG A 326 -7.53 17.37 -36.96
CA ARG A 326 -8.94 16.90 -36.82
C ARG A 326 -9.46 17.03 -35.39
N TYR A 327 -8.68 16.62 -34.41
CA TYR A 327 -9.14 16.44 -33.04
C TYR A 327 -8.78 17.58 -32.09
N GLN A 328 -7.61 18.21 -32.26
CA GLN A 328 -7.17 19.26 -31.33
C GLN A 328 -7.46 20.68 -31.80
N LYS A 329 -7.34 20.98 -33.14
CA LYS A 329 -7.58 22.32 -33.62
C LYS A 329 -9.06 22.66 -33.85
N LYS A 330 -9.97 21.69 -33.91
CA LYS A 330 -11.42 21.94 -34.00
C LYS A 330 -12.09 22.16 -32.63
N GLN A 331 -11.42 21.90 -31.52
CA GLN A 331 -11.97 22.14 -30.17
C GLN A 331 -11.66 23.58 -29.67
N GLY A 332 -10.90 24.40 -30.42
CA GLY A 332 -10.55 25.77 -30.09
C GLY A 332 -11.30 26.81 -30.90
N GLN A 333 -12.35 26.42 -31.63
CA GLN A 333 -13.32 27.32 -32.26
C GLN A 333 -14.70 27.01 -31.63
#